data_36bb3e202e1f86c03b79d68b206fbb9b
#
_entry.id   36bb3e202e1f86c03b79d68b206fbb9b
#
_cell.length_a   1.000
_cell.length_b   1.000
_cell.length_c   1.000
_cell.angle_alpha   90.00
_cell.angle_beta   90.00
_cell.angle_gamma   90.00
#
_symmetry.space_group_name_H-M   'P 1'
#
loop_
_entity.id
_entity.type
_entity.pdbx_description
1 polymer ?
#
loop_
_entity_poly.entity_id
_entity_poly.type
_entity_poly.pdbx_seq_one_letter_code
_entity_poly.pdbx_strand_id
1 'polypeptide(L)'
;MRMADILDYIAWRGDLDFSQSPLNEVDALIFSQLSYINLNGIATEAFDAGVITLADCCEKFFCSTGYEDRSNVGMLINKKTVDLLKACGESRRFGTMVVRGYVEKIDYENEEQFCAVTFTFAGKGCKTWSFVTYRGTDDSIVGWKEDFNLGYMDTVPAQKDAAAYLETAAKYCKGSLFVGGHSKGGNLALYAASNVCDKVKKRIVWIFNNDGPGFKKEFFESENYKSIAEKERSFVPRLSVIGMLFSHSDSFTTVECGDWNMLMQHDPFTWHLLGTSFITCSETGRRSRLVDRAVNDWISELSLEERELFIETVFMVLNDSKAKTNSELSSNLFESVGRMMKSASKLSPKTKEAVSKTVQLLVKSLIEANFNIN
;
A
#
# COMPACT_ATOMS: atom_id res chain seq x y z
N MET A 1 -25.06 -4.34 15.36
CA MET A 1 -25.01 -5.23 14.16
C MET A 1 -23.63 -5.05 13.57
N ARG A 2 -22.87 -6.13 13.31
CA ARG A 2 -21.57 -6.03 12.64
C ARG A 2 -21.82 -5.60 11.20
N MET A 3 -21.11 -4.60 10.72
CA MET A 3 -21.14 -4.21 9.29
C MET A 3 -20.33 -5.22 8.47
N ALA A 4 -20.66 -5.35 7.19
CA ALA A 4 -19.97 -6.24 6.28
C ALA A 4 -18.54 -5.76 6.00
N ASP A 5 -17.59 -6.70 5.92
CA ASP A 5 -16.22 -6.48 5.47
C ASP A 5 -15.96 -7.16 4.10
N ILE A 6 -14.72 -7.11 3.60
CA ILE A 6 -14.36 -7.67 2.29
C ILE A 6 -14.51 -9.20 2.21
N LEU A 7 -14.45 -9.94 3.32
CA LEU A 7 -14.75 -11.38 3.34
C LEU A 7 -16.25 -11.63 3.21
N ASP A 8 -17.09 -10.84 3.89
CA ASP A 8 -18.54 -10.91 3.73
C ASP A 8 -18.97 -10.59 2.29
N TYR A 9 -18.27 -9.64 1.64
CA TYR A 9 -18.49 -9.32 0.22
C TYR A 9 -18.25 -10.53 -0.67
N ILE A 10 -17.15 -11.26 -0.50
CA ILE A 10 -16.86 -12.45 -1.31
C ILE A 10 -17.90 -13.55 -1.04
N ALA A 11 -18.27 -13.77 0.21
CA ALA A 11 -19.29 -14.75 0.58
C ALA A 11 -20.65 -14.43 -0.09
N TRP A 12 -20.96 -13.15 -0.28
CA TRP A 12 -22.20 -12.70 -0.91
C TRP A 12 -22.09 -12.61 -2.45
N ARG A 13 -20.99 -12.02 -2.99
CA ARG A 13 -20.84 -11.66 -4.42
C ARG A 13 -19.91 -12.59 -5.19
N GLY A 14 -19.24 -13.52 -4.53
CA GLY A 14 -18.30 -14.46 -5.16
C GLY A 14 -18.91 -15.41 -6.18
N ASP A 15 -20.24 -15.48 -6.24
CA ASP A 15 -21.03 -16.30 -7.18
C ASP A 15 -21.12 -15.72 -8.60
N LEU A 16 -20.93 -14.39 -8.76
CA LEU A 16 -21.03 -13.69 -10.04
C LEU A 16 -19.64 -13.31 -10.57
N ASP A 17 -19.32 -13.75 -11.78
CA ASP A 17 -18.10 -13.30 -12.44
C ASP A 17 -18.19 -11.85 -12.94
N PHE A 18 -17.07 -11.29 -13.41
CA PHE A 18 -16.99 -9.90 -13.85
C PHE A 18 -17.74 -9.60 -15.15
N SER A 19 -18.26 -10.60 -15.86
CA SER A 19 -19.16 -10.40 -17.00
C SER A 19 -20.59 -10.13 -16.56
N GLN A 20 -20.96 -10.64 -15.41
CA GLN A 20 -22.31 -10.51 -14.81
C GLN A 20 -22.40 -9.30 -13.89
N SER A 21 -21.32 -8.99 -13.17
CA SER A 21 -21.20 -7.84 -12.28
C SER A 21 -19.85 -7.17 -12.52
N PRO A 22 -19.79 -5.98 -13.16
CA PRO A 22 -18.54 -5.30 -13.46
C PRO A 22 -17.67 -5.06 -12.22
N LEU A 23 -16.37 -4.82 -12.46
CA LEU A 23 -15.41 -4.46 -11.41
C LEU A 23 -15.88 -3.20 -10.68
N ASN A 24 -15.78 -3.21 -9.35
CA ASN A 24 -16.14 -2.13 -8.46
C ASN A 24 -15.01 -1.82 -7.46
N GLU A 25 -15.19 -0.83 -6.60
CA GLU A 25 -14.19 -0.37 -5.64
C GLU A 25 -13.83 -1.42 -4.59
N VAL A 26 -14.77 -2.28 -4.19
CA VAL A 26 -14.51 -3.37 -3.23
C VAL A 26 -13.64 -4.44 -3.86
N ASP A 27 -13.88 -4.79 -5.13
CA ASP A 27 -13.00 -5.69 -5.88
C ASP A 27 -11.58 -5.13 -5.99
N ALA A 28 -11.46 -3.83 -6.25
CA ALA A 28 -10.16 -3.17 -6.34
C ALA A 28 -9.39 -3.23 -5.02
N LEU A 29 -10.07 -3.05 -3.88
CA LEU A 29 -9.48 -3.22 -2.55
C LEU A 29 -9.04 -4.67 -2.31
N ILE A 30 -9.86 -5.65 -2.73
CA ILE A 30 -9.53 -7.08 -2.64
C ILE A 30 -8.29 -7.40 -3.46
N PHE A 31 -8.20 -6.94 -4.73
CA PHE A 31 -6.98 -7.13 -5.52
C PHE A 31 -5.77 -6.47 -4.88
N SER A 32 -5.93 -5.28 -4.29
CA SER A 32 -4.87 -4.61 -3.56
C SER A 32 -4.41 -5.42 -2.36
N GLN A 33 -5.34 -6.02 -1.62
CA GLN A 33 -5.02 -6.84 -0.45
C GLN A 33 -4.38 -8.19 -0.86
N LEU A 34 -4.79 -8.79 -1.98
CA LEU A 34 -4.16 -10.02 -2.49
C LEU A 34 -2.69 -9.83 -2.90
N SER A 35 -2.23 -8.60 -3.16
CA SER A 35 -0.83 -8.33 -3.46
C SER A 35 0.12 -8.60 -2.28
N TYR A 36 -0.41 -8.69 -1.04
CA TYR A 36 0.39 -9.04 0.14
C TYR A 36 0.67 -10.54 0.27
N ILE A 37 0.00 -11.38 -0.53
CA ILE A 37 0.23 -12.82 -0.54
C ILE A 37 1.58 -13.13 -1.19
N ASN A 38 2.39 -13.95 -0.53
CA ASN A 38 3.66 -14.42 -1.07
C ASN A 38 3.41 -15.52 -2.11
N LEU A 39 3.48 -15.15 -3.39
CA LEU A 39 3.32 -16.06 -4.53
C LEU A 39 4.67 -16.49 -5.16
N ASN A 40 5.80 -16.27 -4.48
CA ASN A 40 7.12 -16.72 -4.94
C ASN A 40 7.12 -18.23 -5.22
N GLY A 41 7.59 -18.62 -6.43
CA GLY A 41 7.59 -20.00 -6.87
C GLY A 41 6.22 -20.60 -7.22
N ILE A 42 5.12 -19.84 -7.06
CA ILE A 42 3.75 -20.21 -7.46
C ILE A 42 3.36 -19.48 -8.74
N ALA A 43 3.42 -18.15 -8.73
CA ALA A 43 3.24 -17.32 -9.91
C ALA A 43 4.62 -16.89 -10.46
N THR A 44 4.69 -16.64 -11.77
CA THR A 44 5.93 -16.28 -12.45
C THR A 44 6.05 -14.77 -12.64
N GLU A 45 7.29 -14.26 -12.68
CA GLU A 45 7.56 -12.87 -13.06
C GLU A 45 7.27 -12.62 -14.56
N ALA A 46 7.47 -13.64 -15.39
CA ALA A 46 7.28 -13.53 -16.83
C ALA A 46 5.78 -13.44 -17.19
N PHE A 47 5.40 -12.40 -17.90
CA PHE A 47 4.03 -12.18 -18.38
C PHE A 47 3.60 -13.15 -19.50
N ASP A 48 4.54 -13.74 -20.22
CA ASP A 48 4.34 -14.69 -21.31
C ASP A 48 4.52 -16.15 -20.88
N ALA A 49 4.85 -16.40 -19.63
CA ALA A 49 4.86 -17.74 -19.07
C ALA A 49 3.43 -18.35 -19.03
N GLY A 50 3.37 -19.64 -18.77
CA GLY A 50 2.10 -20.40 -18.75
C GLY A 50 1.00 -19.73 -17.92
N VAL A 51 -0.25 -20.04 -18.28
CA VAL A 51 -1.43 -19.51 -17.60
C VAL A 51 -1.60 -20.21 -16.24
N ILE A 52 -1.70 -19.44 -15.16
CA ILE A 52 -2.10 -19.92 -13.84
C ILE A 52 -3.28 -19.07 -13.35
N THR A 53 -4.34 -19.73 -12.84
CA THR A 53 -5.49 -19.02 -12.28
C THR A 53 -5.26 -18.70 -10.80
N LEU A 54 -6.07 -17.79 -10.25
CA LEU A 54 -6.03 -17.53 -8.81
C LEU A 54 -6.44 -18.76 -7.99
N ALA A 55 -7.37 -19.57 -8.51
CA ALA A 55 -7.73 -20.86 -7.91
C ALA A 55 -6.52 -21.81 -7.84
N ASP A 56 -5.77 -21.94 -8.94
CA ASP A 56 -4.54 -22.76 -8.96
C ASP A 56 -3.46 -22.20 -8.03
N CYS A 57 -3.32 -20.86 -7.97
CA CYS A 57 -2.40 -20.21 -7.03
C CYS A 57 -2.78 -20.52 -5.58
N CYS A 58 -4.06 -20.45 -5.27
CA CYS A 58 -4.62 -20.77 -3.96
C CYS A 58 -4.33 -22.23 -3.58
N GLU A 59 -4.65 -23.18 -4.45
CA GLU A 59 -4.35 -24.59 -4.21
C GLU A 59 -2.87 -24.84 -3.95
N LYS A 60 -2.00 -24.34 -4.83
CA LYS A 60 -0.55 -24.46 -4.67
C LYS A 60 -0.03 -23.79 -3.40
N PHE A 61 -0.60 -22.64 -3.01
CA PHE A 61 -0.23 -21.92 -1.79
C PHE A 61 -0.46 -22.80 -0.56
N PHE A 62 -1.68 -23.37 -0.43
CA PHE A 62 -2.05 -24.17 0.74
C PHE A 62 -1.44 -25.57 0.73
N CYS A 63 -1.09 -26.13 -0.44
CA CYS A 63 -0.40 -27.42 -0.58
C CYS A 63 1.12 -27.31 -0.56
N SER A 64 1.70 -26.11 -0.50
CA SER A 64 3.16 -25.93 -0.56
C SER A 64 3.86 -26.37 0.72
N THR A 65 5.04 -26.98 0.58
CA THR A 65 5.96 -27.16 1.70
C THR A 65 6.36 -25.78 2.23
N GLY A 66 6.28 -25.57 3.55
CA GLY A 66 6.53 -24.25 4.15
C GLY A 66 5.34 -23.28 4.07
N TYR A 67 4.13 -23.79 3.93
CA TYR A 67 2.90 -23.02 3.97
C TYR A 67 2.82 -22.07 5.18
N GLU A 68 3.25 -22.52 6.36
CA GLU A 68 3.21 -21.72 7.59
C GLU A 68 4.08 -20.46 7.48
N ASP A 69 5.30 -20.60 6.94
CA ASP A 69 6.20 -19.46 6.70
C ASP A 69 5.62 -18.53 5.62
N ARG A 70 5.06 -19.09 4.55
CA ARG A 70 4.46 -18.36 3.45
C ARG A 70 3.21 -17.58 3.88
N SER A 71 2.44 -18.11 4.82
CA SER A 71 1.25 -17.46 5.37
C SER A 71 1.56 -16.38 6.42
N ASN A 72 2.83 -16.21 6.78
CA ASN A 72 3.25 -15.10 7.63
C ASN A 72 3.33 -13.81 6.81
N VAL A 73 2.28 -13.02 6.88
CA VAL A 73 2.17 -11.71 6.20
C VAL A 73 2.82 -10.56 6.99
N GLY A 74 3.52 -10.87 8.10
CA GLY A 74 4.14 -9.88 8.99
C GLY A 74 3.18 -9.29 10.02
N MET A 75 3.68 -8.32 10.80
CA MET A 75 2.93 -7.72 11.91
C MET A 75 1.87 -6.71 11.47
N LEU A 76 2.11 -6.05 10.33
CA LEU A 76 1.28 -4.92 9.89
C LEU A 76 0.07 -5.35 9.07
N ILE A 77 0.13 -6.54 8.47
CA ILE A 77 -0.91 -7.03 7.59
C ILE A 77 -1.82 -7.97 8.35
N ASN A 78 -3.12 -7.77 8.23
CA ASN A 78 -4.10 -8.61 8.88
C ASN A 78 -4.00 -10.06 8.38
N LYS A 79 -3.89 -11.00 9.30
CA LYS A 79 -3.79 -12.45 9.00
C LYS A 79 -4.98 -12.97 8.20
N LYS A 80 -6.15 -12.31 8.26
CA LYS A 80 -7.30 -12.59 7.40
C LYS A 80 -6.99 -12.47 5.91
N THR A 81 -5.86 -11.86 5.51
CA THR A 81 -5.40 -11.83 4.11
C THR A 81 -5.19 -13.23 3.54
N VAL A 82 -4.79 -14.19 4.36
CA VAL A 82 -4.68 -15.60 3.96
C VAL A 82 -6.05 -16.23 3.77
N ASP A 83 -7.01 -15.92 4.66
CA ASP A 83 -8.41 -16.35 4.50
C ASP A 83 -9.05 -15.71 3.26
N LEU A 84 -8.69 -14.46 2.95
CA LEU A 84 -9.12 -13.75 1.74
C LEU A 84 -8.63 -14.46 0.48
N LEU A 85 -7.36 -14.90 0.42
CA LEU A 85 -6.85 -15.70 -0.69
C LEU A 85 -7.69 -16.96 -0.89
N LYS A 86 -8.00 -17.66 0.20
CA LYS A 86 -8.82 -18.89 0.14
C LYS A 86 -10.20 -18.58 -0.42
N ALA A 87 -10.90 -17.60 0.15
CA ALA A 87 -12.22 -17.20 -0.29
C ALA A 87 -12.24 -16.75 -1.75
N CYS A 88 -11.22 -15.99 -2.20
CA CYS A 88 -11.08 -15.57 -3.59
C CYS A 88 -10.83 -16.76 -4.53
N GLY A 89 -9.90 -17.66 -4.16
CA GLY A 89 -9.58 -18.84 -4.97
C GLY A 89 -10.76 -19.78 -5.17
N GLU A 90 -11.61 -19.94 -4.15
CA GLU A 90 -12.83 -20.77 -4.19
C GLU A 90 -14.01 -20.05 -4.89
N SER A 91 -13.95 -18.74 -5.07
CA SER A 91 -15.03 -17.96 -5.69
C SER A 91 -15.01 -18.04 -7.21
N ARG A 92 -16.19 -18.02 -7.83
CA ARG A 92 -16.32 -17.87 -9.28
C ARG A 92 -15.81 -16.52 -9.75
N ARG A 93 -15.95 -15.48 -8.93
CA ARG A 93 -15.60 -14.10 -9.27
C ARG A 93 -14.09 -13.92 -9.45
N PHE A 94 -13.32 -14.40 -8.51
CA PHE A 94 -11.86 -14.19 -8.49
C PHE A 94 -11.07 -15.43 -8.92
N GLY A 95 -11.56 -16.63 -8.62
CA GLY A 95 -10.82 -17.88 -8.85
C GLY A 95 -10.42 -18.11 -10.29
N THR A 96 -11.20 -17.63 -11.26
CA THR A 96 -10.92 -17.74 -12.70
C THR A 96 -9.96 -16.68 -13.25
N MET A 97 -9.58 -15.69 -12.43
CA MET A 97 -8.62 -14.65 -12.84
C MET A 97 -7.25 -15.24 -13.12
N VAL A 98 -6.66 -14.87 -14.26
CA VAL A 98 -5.30 -15.28 -14.59
C VAL A 98 -4.30 -14.39 -13.87
N VAL A 99 -3.40 -15.00 -13.10
CA VAL A 99 -2.32 -14.32 -12.35
C VAL A 99 -1.08 -14.27 -13.23
N ARG A 100 -0.46 -13.10 -13.33
CA ARG A 100 0.72 -12.83 -14.18
C ARG A 100 1.67 -11.85 -13.52
N GLY A 101 2.95 -11.94 -13.90
CA GLY A 101 3.94 -10.93 -13.62
C GLY A 101 4.17 -10.69 -12.11
N TYR A 102 4.06 -11.74 -11.28
CA TYR A 102 4.37 -11.57 -9.85
C TYR A 102 5.85 -11.28 -9.67
N VAL A 103 6.15 -10.12 -9.15
CA VAL A 103 7.52 -9.69 -8.85
C VAL A 103 7.59 -9.24 -7.39
N GLU A 104 8.67 -9.64 -6.72
CA GLU A 104 8.99 -9.18 -5.37
C GLU A 104 10.49 -8.89 -5.30
N LYS A 105 10.82 -7.67 -4.87
CA LYS A 105 12.18 -7.16 -4.81
C LYS A 105 12.39 -6.48 -3.47
N ILE A 106 13.42 -6.90 -2.76
CA ILE A 106 13.92 -6.25 -1.54
C ILE A 106 15.39 -5.96 -1.78
N ASP A 107 15.74 -4.68 -1.88
CA ASP A 107 17.08 -4.18 -2.15
C ASP A 107 17.53 -3.26 -1.02
N TYR A 108 18.42 -3.77 -0.17
CA TYR A 108 18.93 -3.03 0.98
C TYR A 108 19.94 -1.94 0.59
N GLU A 109 20.62 -2.08 -0.57
CA GLU A 109 21.60 -1.11 -1.04
C GLU A 109 20.91 0.13 -1.64
N ASN A 110 19.84 -0.10 -2.39
CA ASN A 110 19.03 0.96 -2.99
C ASN A 110 17.83 1.38 -2.14
N GLU A 111 17.66 0.79 -0.94
CA GLU A 111 16.57 1.07 -0.01
C GLU A 111 15.19 0.90 -0.64
N GLU A 112 15.00 -0.22 -1.33
CA GLU A 112 13.80 -0.50 -2.10
C GLU A 112 13.07 -1.73 -1.58
N GLN A 113 11.76 -1.59 -1.41
CA GLN A 113 10.83 -2.71 -1.26
C GLN A 113 9.73 -2.56 -2.30
N PHE A 114 9.74 -3.41 -3.30
CA PHE A 114 8.78 -3.40 -4.40
C PHE A 114 8.13 -4.77 -4.57
N CYS A 115 6.81 -4.79 -4.73
CA CYS A 115 6.10 -5.99 -5.16
C CYS A 115 4.88 -5.60 -5.98
N ALA A 116 4.66 -6.35 -7.06
CA ALA A 116 3.51 -6.15 -7.94
C ALA A 116 3.00 -7.49 -8.49
N VAL A 117 1.72 -7.52 -8.83
CA VAL A 117 1.07 -8.64 -9.51
C VAL A 117 -0.04 -8.13 -10.42
N THR A 118 -0.32 -8.86 -11.50
CA THR A 118 -1.38 -8.52 -12.45
C THR A 118 -2.40 -9.65 -12.52
N PHE A 119 -3.68 -9.30 -12.33
CA PHE A 119 -4.82 -10.17 -12.48
C PHE A 119 -5.55 -9.87 -13.78
N THR A 120 -5.75 -10.88 -14.64
CA THR A 120 -6.38 -10.70 -15.94
C THR A 120 -7.70 -11.45 -16.01
N PHE A 121 -8.76 -10.76 -16.40
CA PHE A 121 -10.07 -11.33 -16.72
C PHE A 121 -10.23 -11.47 -18.24
N ALA A 122 -10.61 -12.67 -18.69
CA ALA A 122 -10.90 -12.99 -20.08
C ALA A 122 -12.19 -13.81 -20.17
N GLY A 123 -13.33 -13.15 -19.96
CA GLY A 123 -14.64 -13.78 -20.04
C GLY A 123 -15.10 -14.03 -21.49
N LYS A 124 -15.87 -15.12 -21.72
CA LYS A 124 -16.47 -15.36 -23.03
C LYS A 124 -17.45 -14.23 -23.38
N GLY A 125 -17.26 -13.62 -24.55
CA GLY A 125 -18.12 -12.52 -25.03
C GLY A 125 -17.90 -11.16 -24.34
N CYS A 126 -16.94 -11.05 -23.43
CA CYS A 126 -16.61 -9.80 -22.74
C CYS A 126 -15.25 -9.25 -23.17
N LYS A 127 -15.09 -7.93 -23.02
CA LYS A 127 -13.78 -7.31 -23.24
C LYS A 127 -12.82 -7.77 -22.14
N THR A 128 -11.64 -8.22 -22.56
CA THR A 128 -10.54 -8.52 -21.66
C THR A 128 -10.08 -7.25 -20.95
N TRP A 129 -9.75 -7.39 -19.66
CA TRP A 129 -9.14 -6.33 -18.87
C TRP A 129 -8.16 -6.92 -17.87
N SER A 130 -7.25 -6.09 -17.36
CA SER A 130 -6.31 -6.50 -16.32
C SER A 130 -6.31 -5.49 -15.19
N PHE A 131 -6.16 -5.99 -13.96
CA PHE A 131 -5.91 -5.19 -12.77
C PHE A 131 -4.44 -5.35 -12.38
N VAL A 132 -3.70 -4.25 -12.48
CA VAL A 132 -2.31 -4.15 -12.03
C VAL A 132 -2.32 -3.63 -10.61
N THR A 133 -1.78 -4.40 -9.67
CA THR A 133 -1.74 -4.01 -8.27
C THR A 133 -0.33 -4.00 -7.72
N TYR A 134 -0.07 -3.02 -6.85
CA TYR A 134 1.18 -2.85 -6.12
C TYR A 134 0.93 -3.12 -4.65
N ARG A 135 1.84 -3.89 -4.04
CA ARG A 135 1.86 -4.12 -2.61
C ARG A 135 2.29 -2.84 -1.90
N GLY A 136 1.65 -2.55 -0.77
CA GLY A 136 2.13 -1.57 0.18
C GLY A 136 3.36 -2.07 0.95
N THR A 137 3.69 -1.38 2.01
CA THR A 137 4.82 -1.73 2.87
C THR A 137 4.57 -3.08 3.55
N ASP A 138 5.57 -3.94 3.46
CA ASP A 138 5.59 -5.22 4.17
C ASP A 138 6.22 -5.08 5.57
N ASP A 139 6.59 -6.21 6.19
CA ASP A 139 7.23 -6.23 7.50
C ASP A 139 8.73 -5.85 7.47
N SER A 140 9.30 -5.54 6.29
CA SER A 140 10.72 -5.23 6.17
C SER A 140 11.07 -3.83 6.67
N ILE A 141 12.22 -3.70 7.35
CA ILE A 141 12.72 -2.41 7.81
C ILE A 141 13.07 -1.50 6.61
N VAL A 142 13.52 -2.09 5.49
CA VAL A 142 13.83 -1.32 4.28
C VAL A 142 12.57 -0.73 3.64
N GLY A 143 11.44 -1.44 3.68
CA GLY A 143 10.16 -0.91 3.21
C GLY A 143 9.72 0.31 4.01
N TRP A 144 9.89 0.27 5.32
CA TRP A 144 9.63 1.41 6.19
C TRP A 144 10.55 2.59 5.88
N LYS A 145 11.84 2.32 5.63
CA LYS A 145 12.78 3.37 5.25
C LYS A 145 12.33 4.06 3.95
N GLU A 146 11.93 3.27 2.96
CA GLU A 146 11.44 3.82 1.70
C GLU A 146 10.17 4.67 1.88
N ASP A 147 9.26 4.29 2.79
CA ASP A 147 8.08 5.11 3.12
C ASP A 147 8.47 6.47 3.69
N PHE A 148 9.44 6.52 4.57
CA PHE A 148 9.97 7.79 5.09
C PHE A 148 10.67 8.61 4.00
N ASN A 149 11.34 7.94 3.06
CA ASN A 149 12.00 8.58 1.93
C ASN A 149 11.01 9.32 1.01
N LEU A 150 9.74 8.90 0.92
CA LEU A 150 8.68 9.64 0.24
C LEU A 150 8.53 11.08 0.74
N GLY A 151 8.89 11.35 2.00
CA GLY A 151 8.78 12.68 2.61
C GLY A 151 9.84 13.69 2.14
N TYR A 152 10.97 13.25 1.58
CA TYR A 152 12.03 14.15 1.16
C TYR A 152 12.56 13.90 -0.26
N MET A 153 12.54 12.66 -0.75
CA MET A 153 12.95 12.34 -2.13
C MET A 153 11.90 12.82 -3.14
N ASP A 154 12.33 13.17 -4.34
CA ASP A 154 11.42 13.49 -5.45
C ASP A 154 10.79 12.21 -6.04
N THR A 155 11.53 11.11 -5.98
CA THR A 155 11.08 9.81 -6.47
C THR A 155 11.85 8.72 -5.73
N VAL A 156 11.13 7.77 -5.16
CA VAL A 156 11.73 6.56 -4.55
C VAL A 156 11.91 5.45 -5.60
N PRO A 157 12.83 4.49 -5.37
CA PRO A 157 13.09 3.40 -6.30
C PRO A 157 11.83 2.61 -6.69
N ALA A 158 10.99 2.21 -5.73
CA ALA A 158 9.76 1.46 -6.00
C ALA A 158 8.78 2.21 -6.91
N GLN A 159 8.75 3.54 -6.91
CA GLN A 159 7.92 4.33 -7.84
C GLN A 159 8.39 4.16 -9.29
N LYS A 160 9.71 4.13 -9.53
CA LYS A 160 10.29 3.90 -10.88
C LYS A 160 9.98 2.50 -11.36
N ASP A 161 10.17 1.51 -10.48
CA ASP A 161 9.86 0.11 -10.78
C ASP A 161 8.37 -0.10 -11.02
N ALA A 162 7.49 0.62 -10.32
CA ALA A 162 6.04 0.58 -10.55
C ALA A 162 5.66 1.09 -11.94
N ALA A 163 6.26 2.18 -12.41
CA ALA A 163 6.03 2.68 -13.77
C ALA A 163 6.55 1.71 -14.83
N ALA A 164 7.74 1.16 -14.67
CA ALA A 164 8.33 0.17 -15.57
C ALA A 164 7.50 -1.13 -15.61
N TYR A 165 6.99 -1.57 -14.46
CA TYR A 165 6.11 -2.72 -14.37
C TYR A 165 4.79 -2.49 -15.14
N LEU A 166 4.16 -1.32 -14.98
CA LEU A 166 2.91 -0.99 -15.69
C LEU A 166 3.10 -0.93 -17.21
N GLU A 167 4.21 -0.39 -17.69
CA GLU A 167 4.58 -0.42 -19.12
C GLU A 167 4.71 -1.87 -19.62
N THR A 168 5.36 -2.73 -18.83
CA THR A 168 5.53 -4.15 -19.15
C THR A 168 4.18 -4.87 -19.14
N ALA A 169 3.37 -4.68 -18.11
CA ALA A 169 2.02 -5.25 -18.02
C ALA A 169 1.17 -4.83 -19.23
N ALA A 170 1.21 -3.54 -19.60
CA ALA A 170 0.48 -3.04 -20.76
C ALA A 170 0.93 -3.64 -22.10
N LYS A 171 2.19 -4.02 -22.21
CA LYS A 171 2.73 -4.69 -23.42
C LYS A 171 2.16 -6.10 -23.59
N TYR A 172 2.04 -6.85 -22.50
CA TYR A 172 1.63 -8.26 -22.55
C TYR A 172 0.13 -8.46 -22.31
N CYS A 173 -0.52 -7.61 -21.53
CA CYS A 173 -1.95 -7.67 -21.25
C CYS A 173 -2.76 -6.88 -22.29
N LYS A 174 -3.79 -7.52 -22.86
CA LYS A 174 -4.68 -6.88 -23.84
C LYS A 174 -5.88 -6.20 -23.13
N GLY A 175 -6.52 -5.27 -23.84
CA GLY A 175 -7.75 -4.63 -23.37
C GLY A 175 -7.53 -3.48 -22.40
N SER A 176 -8.51 -3.23 -21.55
CA SER A 176 -8.48 -2.15 -20.57
C SER A 176 -7.58 -2.48 -19.38
N LEU A 177 -7.08 -1.45 -18.72
CA LEU A 177 -6.28 -1.56 -17.52
C LEU A 177 -6.97 -0.87 -16.35
N PHE A 178 -6.97 -1.53 -15.21
CA PHE A 178 -7.22 -0.95 -13.90
C PHE A 178 -5.92 -1.04 -13.12
N VAL A 179 -5.62 -0.01 -12.34
CA VAL A 179 -4.39 0.07 -11.57
C VAL A 179 -4.77 0.36 -10.14
N GLY A 180 -4.11 -0.25 -9.16
CA GLY A 180 -4.45 0.06 -7.78
C GLY A 180 -3.45 -0.51 -6.77
N GLY A 181 -3.66 -0.13 -5.52
CA GLY A 181 -2.90 -0.61 -4.38
C GLY A 181 -3.47 -0.08 -3.07
N HIS A 182 -3.00 -0.63 -1.98
CA HIS A 182 -3.32 -0.20 -0.62
C HIS A 182 -2.05 0.33 0.04
N SER A 183 -2.16 1.34 0.89
CA SER A 183 -1.01 1.94 1.57
C SER A 183 0.00 2.49 0.55
N LYS A 184 1.32 2.28 0.74
CA LYS A 184 2.34 2.63 -0.26
C LYS A 184 1.97 2.16 -1.68
N GLY A 185 1.32 0.99 -1.81
CA GLY A 185 0.84 0.48 -3.11
C GLY A 185 -0.13 1.41 -3.82
N GLY A 186 -0.95 2.17 -3.09
CA GLY A 186 -1.83 3.20 -3.63
C GLY A 186 -1.05 4.39 -4.22
N ASN A 187 0.00 4.83 -3.51
CA ASN A 187 0.94 5.84 -4.01
C ASN A 187 1.66 5.34 -5.27
N LEU A 188 2.18 4.11 -5.25
CA LEU A 188 2.84 3.49 -6.42
C LEU A 188 1.90 3.41 -7.63
N ALA A 189 0.62 3.07 -7.42
CA ALA A 189 -0.38 2.98 -8.48
C ALA A 189 -0.61 4.35 -9.16
N LEU A 190 -0.74 5.39 -8.35
CA LEU A 190 -0.96 6.74 -8.85
C LEU A 190 0.30 7.29 -9.58
N TYR A 191 1.48 7.06 -8.99
CA TYR A 191 2.76 7.44 -9.61
C TYR A 191 2.96 6.72 -10.96
N ALA A 192 2.78 5.40 -10.98
CA ALA A 192 2.96 4.61 -12.20
C ALA A 192 2.02 5.08 -13.31
N ALA A 193 0.72 5.23 -13.01
CA ALA A 193 -0.27 5.69 -13.97
C ALA A 193 0.06 7.08 -14.54
N SER A 194 0.64 7.97 -13.72
CA SER A 194 1.06 9.31 -14.15
C SER A 194 2.28 9.30 -15.06
N ASN A 195 3.18 8.32 -14.90
CA ASN A 195 4.51 8.33 -15.54
C ASN A 195 4.69 7.30 -16.66
N VAL A 196 3.66 6.54 -17.03
CA VAL A 196 3.67 5.70 -18.23
C VAL A 196 3.37 6.50 -19.50
N CYS A 197 3.67 5.93 -20.68
CA CYS A 197 3.40 6.59 -21.96
C CYS A 197 1.89 6.79 -22.24
N ASP A 198 1.55 7.74 -23.08
CA ASP A 198 0.15 8.09 -23.40
C ASP A 198 -0.67 6.92 -23.94
N LYS A 199 -0.03 5.97 -24.64
CA LYS A 199 -0.71 4.76 -25.15
C LYS A 199 -1.22 3.90 -23.98
N VAL A 200 -0.46 3.80 -22.90
CA VAL A 200 -0.85 3.07 -21.70
C VAL A 200 -1.88 3.87 -20.92
N LYS A 201 -1.65 5.18 -20.72
CA LYS A 201 -2.62 6.07 -20.03
C LYS A 201 -4.02 5.98 -20.65
N LYS A 202 -4.12 5.93 -21.99
CA LYS A 202 -5.42 5.80 -22.70
C LYS A 202 -6.14 4.48 -22.42
N ARG A 203 -5.44 3.41 -22.05
CA ARG A 203 -6.01 2.11 -21.69
C ARG A 203 -6.46 2.03 -20.24
N ILE A 204 -5.93 2.88 -19.36
CA ILE A 204 -6.31 2.93 -17.95
C ILE A 204 -7.74 3.46 -17.84
N VAL A 205 -8.61 2.69 -17.18
CA VAL A 205 -10.00 3.06 -16.90
C VAL A 205 -10.07 3.79 -15.56
N TRP A 206 -9.60 3.12 -14.49
CA TRP A 206 -9.56 3.68 -13.13
C TRP A 206 -8.24 3.37 -12.45
N ILE A 207 -7.86 4.26 -11.53
CA ILE A 207 -6.70 4.15 -10.66
C ILE A 207 -7.22 4.19 -9.23
N PHE A 208 -7.07 3.09 -8.49
CA PHE A 208 -7.56 2.95 -7.13
C PHE A 208 -6.43 3.19 -6.13
N ASN A 209 -6.53 4.28 -5.40
CA ASN A 209 -5.64 4.58 -4.29
C ASN A 209 -6.39 4.33 -2.97
N ASN A 210 -6.09 3.20 -2.32
CA ASN A 210 -6.74 2.81 -1.09
C ASN A 210 -5.83 3.18 0.10
N ASP A 211 -6.08 4.32 0.71
CA ASP A 211 -5.37 4.84 1.88
C ASP A 211 -3.85 4.95 1.71
N GLY A 212 -3.41 5.28 0.48
CA GLY A 212 -2.00 5.51 0.21
C GLY A 212 -1.56 6.92 0.61
N PRO A 213 -0.29 7.09 1.05
CA PRO A 213 0.25 8.41 1.33
C PRO A 213 0.25 9.27 0.06
N GLY A 214 0.11 10.57 0.24
CA GLY A 214 0.11 11.55 -0.86
C GLY A 214 1.50 11.76 -1.47
N PHE A 215 1.66 12.92 -2.10
CA PHE A 215 2.88 13.31 -2.80
C PHE A 215 3.29 14.73 -2.37
N LYS A 216 4.43 15.20 -2.88
CA LYS A 216 4.73 16.63 -2.88
C LYS A 216 3.71 17.37 -3.74
N LYS A 217 3.44 18.63 -3.42
CA LYS A 217 2.42 19.45 -4.11
C LYS A 217 2.66 19.53 -5.62
N GLU A 218 3.92 19.60 -6.03
CA GLU A 218 4.35 19.71 -7.42
C GLU A 218 3.91 18.51 -8.27
N PHE A 219 3.72 17.33 -7.66
CA PHE A 219 3.20 16.15 -8.36
C PHE A 219 1.80 16.43 -8.93
N PHE A 220 0.90 17.02 -8.13
CA PHE A 220 -0.48 17.31 -8.53
C PHE A 220 -0.56 18.47 -9.54
N GLU A 221 0.44 19.34 -9.57
CA GLU A 221 0.56 20.42 -10.52
C GLU A 221 1.15 19.98 -11.88
N SER A 222 1.74 18.76 -11.94
CA SER A 222 2.38 18.23 -13.13
C SER A 222 1.37 17.88 -14.25
N GLU A 223 1.77 18.06 -15.51
CA GLU A 223 0.98 17.64 -16.66
C GLU A 223 0.77 16.12 -16.72
N ASN A 224 1.73 15.34 -16.17
CA ASN A 224 1.64 13.89 -16.07
C ASN A 224 0.46 13.46 -15.20
N TYR A 225 0.33 14.04 -14.00
CA TYR A 225 -0.81 13.76 -13.13
C TYR A 225 -2.12 14.30 -13.72
N LYS A 226 -2.17 15.54 -14.19
CA LYS A 226 -3.37 16.14 -14.77
C LYS A 226 -3.97 15.29 -15.89
N SER A 227 -3.12 14.59 -16.66
CA SER A 227 -3.56 13.71 -17.76
C SER A 227 -4.31 12.46 -17.29
N ILE A 228 -4.26 12.13 -16.00
CA ILE A 228 -4.91 10.93 -15.41
C ILE A 228 -5.83 11.26 -14.23
N ALA A 229 -5.89 12.51 -13.78
CA ALA A 229 -6.60 12.93 -12.57
C ALA A 229 -8.09 12.50 -12.54
N GLU A 230 -8.80 12.59 -13.67
CA GLU A 230 -10.20 12.16 -13.77
C GLU A 230 -10.41 10.65 -13.56
N LYS A 231 -9.34 9.86 -13.71
CA LYS A 231 -9.36 8.41 -13.54
C LYS A 231 -9.04 7.98 -12.11
N GLU A 232 -8.61 8.89 -11.25
CA GLU A 232 -8.32 8.61 -9.84
C GLU A 232 -9.60 8.28 -9.06
N ARG A 233 -9.47 7.27 -8.20
CA ARG A 233 -10.46 6.85 -7.20
C ARG A 233 -9.72 6.62 -5.90
N SER A 234 -9.63 7.67 -5.08
CA SER A 234 -8.95 7.65 -3.79
C SER A 234 -9.96 7.45 -2.66
N PHE A 235 -9.70 6.46 -1.83
CA PHE A 235 -10.50 6.12 -0.66
C PHE A 235 -9.65 6.22 0.60
N VAL A 236 -10.13 6.98 1.58
CA VAL A 236 -9.39 7.28 2.81
C VAL A 236 -10.30 7.00 4.01
N PRO A 237 -9.90 6.18 4.97
CA PRO A 237 -10.65 5.98 6.21
C PRO A 237 -10.90 7.29 6.95
N ARG A 238 -12.02 7.33 7.68
CA ARG A 238 -12.45 8.54 8.42
C ARG A 238 -11.40 9.09 9.38
N LEU A 239 -10.62 8.21 10.02
CA LEU A 239 -9.55 8.57 10.95
C LEU A 239 -8.17 8.14 10.41
N SER A 240 -7.98 8.14 9.10
CA SER A 240 -6.70 7.78 8.51
C SER A 240 -5.57 8.68 8.98
N VAL A 241 -4.40 8.05 9.20
CA VAL A 241 -3.12 8.73 9.38
C VAL A 241 -2.31 8.60 8.09
N ILE A 242 -2.19 7.39 7.56
CA ILE A 242 -1.32 7.09 6.39
C ILE A 242 -1.84 7.79 5.15
N GLY A 243 -3.12 7.63 4.82
CA GLY A 243 -3.73 8.26 3.67
C GLY A 243 -3.81 9.79 3.74
N MET A 244 -3.47 10.40 4.87
CA MET A 244 -3.44 11.85 5.04
C MET A 244 -2.01 12.41 5.10
N LEU A 245 -0.97 11.56 4.97
CA LEU A 245 0.41 12.03 4.91
C LEU A 245 0.68 12.73 3.57
N PHE A 246 1.37 13.85 3.59
CA PHE A 246 1.73 14.69 2.44
C PHE A 246 0.52 15.35 1.75
N SER A 247 0.70 15.89 0.55
CA SER A 247 -0.39 16.52 -0.21
C SER A 247 -1.23 15.48 -0.95
N HIS A 248 -2.51 15.77 -1.11
CA HIS A 248 -3.48 14.92 -1.80
C HIS A 248 -4.20 15.69 -2.90
N SER A 249 -4.84 14.96 -3.82
CA SER A 249 -5.85 15.54 -4.69
C SER A 249 -7.08 15.96 -3.87
N ASP A 250 -7.81 16.98 -4.33
CA ASP A 250 -9.03 17.45 -3.66
C ASP A 250 -10.20 16.44 -3.75
N SER A 251 -10.03 15.32 -4.44
CA SER A 251 -11.09 14.38 -4.83
C SER A 251 -10.94 12.98 -4.19
N PHE A 252 -10.74 12.88 -2.88
CA PHE A 252 -10.83 11.58 -2.21
C PHE A 252 -12.20 11.35 -1.58
N THR A 253 -12.56 10.07 -1.43
CA THR A 253 -13.79 9.63 -0.78
C THR A 253 -13.47 9.11 0.62
N THR A 254 -14.13 9.65 1.64
CA THR A 254 -13.94 9.18 3.02
C THR A 254 -14.82 7.97 3.30
N VAL A 255 -14.20 6.90 3.83
CA VAL A 255 -14.84 5.61 4.12
C VAL A 255 -15.10 5.45 5.61
N GLU A 256 -16.30 4.96 5.97
CA GLU A 256 -16.61 4.54 7.34
C GLU A 256 -15.90 3.24 7.70
N CYS A 257 -15.38 3.18 8.92
CA CYS A 257 -14.65 2.01 9.45
C CYS A 257 -15.17 1.58 10.80
N GLY A 258 -15.03 0.29 11.11
CA GLY A 258 -15.51 -0.34 12.33
C GLY A 258 -14.63 -0.12 13.57
N ASP A 259 -13.44 0.43 13.41
CA ASP A 259 -12.51 0.67 14.51
C ASP A 259 -12.37 2.16 14.82
N TRP A 260 -12.17 2.48 16.11
CA TRP A 260 -11.91 3.86 16.58
C TRP A 260 -10.42 4.18 16.70
N ASN A 261 -9.54 3.17 16.54
CA ASN A 261 -8.10 3.36 16.53
C ASN A 261 -7.67 3.80 15.13
N MET A 262 -7.02 4.95 15.04
CA MET A 262 -6.58 5.56 13.78
C MET A 262 -5.66 4.65 12.94
N LEU A 263 -4.75 3.91 13.60
CA LEU A 263 -3.88 2.95 12.91
C LEU A 263 -4.64 1.71 12.42
N MET A 264 -5.62 1.24 13.20
CA MET A 264 -6.42 0.08 12.82
C MET A 264 -7.41 0.39 11.70
N GLN A 265 -7.79 1.65 11.49
CA GLN A 265 -8.61 2.02 10.32
C GLN A 265 -7.86 1.89 9.00
N HIS A 266 -6.52 1.84 9.02
CA HIS A 266 -5.71 1.54 7.84
C HIS A 266 -5.92 0.11 7.34
N ASP A 267 -6.37 -0.81 8.21
CA ASP A 267 -6.64 -2.20 7.84
C ASP A 267 -7.92 -2.32 6.99
N PRO A 268 -7.84 -2.80 5.73
CA PRO A 268 -9.00 -2.97 4.83
C PRO A 268 -10.14 -3.84 5.38
N PHE A 269 -9.86 -4.74 6.32
CA PHE A 269 -10.88 -5.57 6.97
C PHE A 269 -11.75 -4.81 7.98
N THR A 270 -11.44 -3.55 8.25
CA THR A 270 -12.25 -2.67 9.11
C THR A 270 -13.18 -1.75 8.32
N TRP A 271 -13.04 -1.70 6.99
CA TRP A 271 -13.82 -0.82 6.12
C TRP A 271 -15.25 -1.35 5.95
N HIS A 272 -16.22 -0.49 6.15
CA HIS A 272 -17.63 -0.86 6.05
C HIS A 272 -18.14 -0.88 4.63
N LEU A 273 -18.86 -1.93 4.28
CA LEU A 273 -19.39 -2.16 2.95
C LEU A 273 -20.92 -2.17 2.94
N LEU A 274 -21.48 -1.67 1.84
CA LEU A 274 -22.91 -1.82 1.50
C LEU A 274 -23.04 -2.27 0.05
N GLY A 275 -23.31 -3.56 -0.13
CA GLY A 275 -23.39 -4.15 -1.47
C GLY A 275 -22.01 -4.13 -2.17
N THR A 276 -21.91 -3.40 -3.28
CA THR A 276 -20.70 -3.29 -4.11
C THR A 276 -19.90 -2.02 -3.86
N SER A 277 -20.22 -1.28 -2.80
CA SER A 277 -19.58 0.01 -2.51
C SER A 277 -19.19 0.12 -1.04
N PHE A 278 -18.24 1.01 -0.76
CA PHE A 278 -17.94 1.42 0.61
C PHE A 278 -19.09 2.27 1.19
N ILE A 279 -19.29 2.17 2.51
CA ILE A 279 -20.10 3.16 3.21
C ILE A 279 -19.25 4.41 3.37
N THR A 280 -19.74 5.52 2.85
CA THR A 280 -19.02 6.79 2.84
C THR A 280 -19.53 7.75 3.90
N CYS A 281 -18.68 8.63 4.38
CA CYS A 281 -19.02 9.73 5.25
C CYS A 281 -18.65 11.08 4.62
N SER A 282 -19.34 12.15 5.03
CA SER A 282 -19.22 13.47 4.40
C SER A 282 -17.89 14.17 4.67
N GLU A 283 -17.11 13.72 5.68
CA GLU A 283 -15.85 14.36 6.08
C GLU A 283 -14.90 13.39 6.76
N THR A 284 -13.59 13.57 6.52
CA THR A 284 -12.54 13.00 7.38
C THR A 284 -12.71 13.49 8.81
N GLY A 285 -12.44 12.62 9.78
CA GLY A 285 -12.59 12.95 11.19
C GLY A 285 -11.71 14.14 11.60
N ARG A 286 -12.18 14.94 12.56
CA ARG A 286 -11.42 16.08 13.09
C ARG A 286 -10.03 15.68 13.57
N ARG A 287 -9.90 14.47 14.17
CA ARG A 287 -8.60 13.93 14.62
C ARG A 287 -7.64 13.62 13.48
N SER A 288 -8.12 13.07 12.36
CA SER A 288 -7.32 12.80 11.17
C SER A 288 -6.72 14.10 10.64
N ARG A 289 -7.53 15.15 10.46
CA ARG A 289 -7.06 16.47 10.02
C ARG A 289 -6.04 17.13 10.98
N LEU A 290 -6.14 16.84 12.29
CA LEU A 290 -5.19 17.38 13.26
C LEU A 290 -3.84 16.65 13.21
N VAL A 291 -3.85 15.32 13.05
CA VAL A 291 -2.63 14.54 12.87
C VAL A 291 -1.96 14.90 11.55
N ASP A 292 -2.73 15.00 10.47
CA ASP A 292 -2.25 15.46 9.17
C ASP A 292 -1.54 16.82 9.29
N ARG A 293 -2.18 17.82 9.91
CA ARG A 293 -1.54 19.11 10.15
C ARG A 293 -0.26 18.97 10.98
N ALA A 294 -0.31 18.26 12.10
CA ALA A 294 0.85 18.11 12.96
C ALA A 294 2.05 17.47 12.24
N VAL A 295 1.80 16.44 11.42
CA VAL A 295 2.86 15.77 10.65
C VAL A 295 3.36 16.66 9.52
N ASN A 296 2.45 17.32 8.79
CA ASN A 296 2.83 18.21 7.71
C ASN A 296 3.56 19.47 8.23
N ASP A 297 3.11 20.07 9.35
CA ASP A 297 3.79 21.18 10.01
C ASP A 297 5.20 20.74 10.45
N TRP A 298 5.32 19.58 11.12
CA TRP A 298 6.61 19.04 11.51
C TRP A 298 7.55 18.82 10.31
N ILE A 299 7.05 18.21 9.23
CA ILE A 299 7.84 18.01 8.00
C ILE A 299 8.25 19.37 7.41
N SER A 300 7.34 20.35 7.38
CA SER A 300 7.59 21.67 6.78
C SER A 300 8.61 22.53 7.59
N GLU A 301 8.70 22.31 8.89
CA GLU A 301 9.66 23.01 9.77
C GLU A 301 11.10 22.47 9.65
N LEU A 302 11.29 21.31 8.99
CA LEU A 302 12.61 20.70 8.79
C LEU A 302 13.14 21.00 7.39
N SER A 303 14.43 21.35 7.29
CA SER A 303 15.13 21.37 6.00
C SER A 303 15.22 19.96 5.41
N LEU A 304 15.50 19.85 4.11
CA LEU A 304 15.69 18.55 3.46
C LEU A 304 16.83 17.76 4.12
N GLU A 305 17.93 18.44 4.45
CA GLU A 305 19.08 17.82 5.12
C GLU A 305 18.74 17.36 6.55
N GLU A 306 17.89 18.09 7.28
CA GLU A 306 17.44 17.68 8.62
C GLU A 306 16.53 16.45 8.54
N ARG A 307 15.64 16.35 7.55
CA ARG A 307 14.79 15.17 7.30
C ARG A 307 15.63 13.94 6.96
N GLU A 308 16.55 14.08 6.00
CA GLU A 308 17.45 13.02 5.59
C GLU A 308 18.29 12.53 6.78
N LEU A 309 18.94 13.45 7.51
CA LEU A 309 19.76 13.12 8.69
C LEU A 309 18.95 12.40 9.76
N PHE A 310 17.71 12.81 9.99
CA PHE A 310 16.82 12.15 10.96
C PHE A 310 16.52 10.72 10.53
N ILE A 311 16.07 10.53 9.29
CA ILE A 311 15.73 9.22 8.73
C ILE A 311 16.93 8.30 8.75
N GLU A 312 18.07 8.75 8.22
CA GLU A 312 19.33 7.99 8.21
C GLU A 312 19.75 7.57 9.61
N THR A 313 19.63 8.48 10.60
CA THR A 313 20.00 8.17 11.97
C THR A 313 19.07 7.14 12.61
N VAL A 314 17.76 7.28 12.42
CA VAL A 314 16.77 6.32 12.96
C VAL A 314 17.02 4.94 12.36
N PHE A 315 17.18 4.84 11.04
CA PHE A 315 17.38 3.55 10.38
C PHE A 315 18.78 2.97 10.62
N MET A 316 19.83 3.79 10.80
CA MET A 316 21.13 3.33 11.25
C MET A 316 21.02 2.65 12.63
N VAL A 317 20.31 3.26 13.56
CA VAL A 317 20.07 2.69 14.90
C VAL A 317 19.23 1.41 14.82
N LEU A 318 18.21 1.38 13.97
CA LEU A 318 17.38 0.18 13.73
C LEU A 318 18.19 -0.95 13.08
N ASN A 319 19.02 -0.66 12.08
CA ASN A 319 19.87 -1.65 11.41
C ASN A 319 20.93 -2.26 12.35
N ASP A 320 21.43 -1.51 13.32
CA ASP A 320 22.34 -2.02 14.36
C ASP A 320 21.66 -3.07 15.27
N SER A 321 20.32 -3.13 15.28
CA SER A 321 19.58 -4.21 15.92
C SER A 321 19.80 -5.57 15.25
N LYS A 322 20.25 -5.59 13.99
CA LYS A 322 20.38 -6.74 13.08
C LYS A 322 19.04 -7.39 12.69
N ALA A 323 17.92 -6.84 13.12
CA ALA A 323 16.62 -7.26 12.65
C ALA A 323 16.42 -6.80 11.19
N LYS A 324 15.85 -7.65 10.35
CA LYS A 324 15.46 -7.31 8.97
C LYS A 324 13.98 -6.98 8.86
N THR A 325 13.21 -7.43 9.85
CA THR A 325 11.75 -7.21 9.90
C THR A 325 11.34 -6.66 11.26
N ASN A 326 10.17 -6.02 11.31
CA ASN A 326 9.58 -5.54 12.56
C ASN A 326 9.19 -6.70 13.50
N SER A 327 8.80 -7.84 12.94
CA SER A 327 8.55 -9.06 13.70
C SER A 327 9.81 -9.55 14.41
N GLU A 328 10.97 -9.55 13.75
CA GLU A 328 12.25 -9.90 14.35
C GLU A 328 12.68 -8.89 15.43
N LEU A 329 12.47 -7.58 15.16
CA LEU A 329 12.76 -6.51 16.11
C LEU A 329 11.95 -6.70 17.40
N SER A 330 10.68 -7.02 17.26
CA SER A 330 9.75 -7.23 18.37
C SER A 330 10.05 -8.52 19.16
N SER A 331 10.34 -9.63 18.46
CA SER A 331 10.62 -10.92 19.11
C SER A 331 11.92 -10.92 19.93
N ASN A 332 12.91 -10.11 19.52
CA ASN A 332 14.20 -9.99 20.18
C ASN A 332 14.38 -8.62 20.86
N LEU A 333 13.31 -8.06 21.41
CA LEU A 333 13.23 -6.67 21.85
C LEU A 333 14.38 -6.24 22.78
N PHE A 334 14.68 -7.02 23.85
CA PHE A 334 15.73 -6.66 24.82
C PHE A 334 17.11 -6.59 24.18
N GLU A 335 17.46 -7.58 23.35
CA GLU A 335 18.76 -7.61 22.66
C GLU A 335 18.85 -6.51 21.61
N SER A 336 17.78 -6.28 20.85
CA SER A 336 17.66 -5.22 19.86
C SER A 336 17.78 -3.84 20.50
N VAL A 337 17.07 -3.58 21.59
CA VAL A 337 17.14 -2.32 22.35
C VAL A 337 18.56 -2.10 22.87
N GLY A 338 19.20 -3.12 23.41
CA GLY A 338 20.60 -3.00 23.89
C GLY A 338 21.58 -2.60 22.78
N ARG A 339 21.46 -3.19 21.58
CA ARG A 339 22.28 -2.81 20.41
C ARG A 339 21.96 -1.39 19.93
N MET A 340 20.68 -1.04 19.83
CA MET A 340 20.22 0.30 19.43
C MET A 340 20.72 1.39 20.40
N MET A 341 20.65 1.17 21.71
CA MET A 341 21.20 2.12 22.70
C MET A 341 22.70 2.30 22.55
N LYS A 342 23.45 1.23 22.29
CA LYS A 342 24.90 1.29 22.04
C LYS A 342 25.21 2.06 20.77
N SER A 343 24.42 1.89 19.71
CA SER A 343 24.56 2.66 18.47
C SER A 343 24.25 4.13 18.69
N ALA A 344 23.10 4.43 19.28
CA ALA A 344 22.72 5.80 19.61
C ALA A 344 23.75 6.53 20.49
N SER A 345 24.44 5.80 21.38
CA SER A 345 25.49 6.39 22.21
C SER A 345 26.71 6.90 21.42
N LYS A 346 26.97 6.29 20.24
CA LYS A 346 28.11 6.64 19.36
C LYS A 346 27.83 7.83 18.43
N LEU A 347 26.59 8.28 18.34
CA LEU A 347 26.23 9.43 17.52
C LEU A 347 27.01 10.68 17.93
N SER A 348 27.37 11.52 16.95
CA SER A 348 28.02 12.79 17.23
C SER A 348 27.10 13.70 18.06
N PRO A 349 27.65 14.62 18.87
CA PRO A 349 26.83 15.58 19.61
C PRO A 349 25.91 16.38 18.69
N LYS A 350 26.36 16.77 17.50
CA LYS A 350 25.58 17.50 16.49
C LYS A 350 24.39 16.64 15.97
N THR A 351 24.62 15.36 15.68
CA THR A 351 23.57 14.45 15.21
C THR A 351 22.53 14.20 16.32
N LYS A 352 22.99 14.01 17.58
CA LYS A 352 22.07 13.86 18.73
C LYS A 352 21.20 15.08 18.92
N GLU A 353 21.77 16.28 18.78
CA GLU A 353 21.04 17.54 18.88
C GLU A 353 20.00 17.68 17.76
N ALA A 354 20.37 17.39 16.50
CA ALA A 354 19.46 17.44 15.36
C ALA A 354 18.29 16.45 15.52
N VAL A 355 18.57 15.19 15.88
CA VAL A 355 17.54 14.18 16.13
C VAL A 355 16.64 14.57 17.31
N SER A 356 17.22 15.08 18.41
CA SER A 356 16.47 15.55 19.58
C SER A 356 15.53 16.70 19.22
N LYS A 357 16.03 17.68 18.45
CA LYS A 357 15.23 18.81 17.93
C LYS A 357 14.05 18.29 17.10
N THR A 358 14.30 17.36 16.18
CA THR A 358 13.28 16.80 15.31
C THR A 358 12.19 16.07 16.10
N VAL A 359 12.58 15.25 17.08
CA VAL A 359 11.63 14.56 17.98
C VAL A 359 10.84 15.57 18.82
N GLN A 360 11.48 16.61 19.35
CA GLN A 360 10.81 17.67 20.12
C GLN A 360 9.77 18.41 19.27
N LEU A 361 10.08 18.72 18.02
CA LEU A 361 9.14 19.36 17.10
C LEU A 361 7.95 18.46 16.82
N LEU A 362 8.17 17.17 16.57
CA LEU A 362 7.09 16.20 16.38
C LEU A 362 6.17 16.10 17.61
N VAL A 363 6.76 15.99 18.80
CA VAL A 363 6.01 15.95 20.07
C VAL A 363 5.23 17.23 20.28
N LYS A 364 5.84 18.40 20.03
CA LYS A 364 5.16 19.71 20.11
C LYS A 364 3.95 19.76 19.16
N SER A 365 4.14 19.39 17.88
CA SER A 365 3.07 19.40 16.88
C SER A 365 1.92 18.46 17.28
N LEU A 366 2.22 17.27 17.81
CA LEU A 366 1.22 16.33 18.32
C LEU A 366 0.46 16.87 19.55
N ILE A 367 1.15 17.57 20.46
CA ILE A 367 0.53 18.20 21.63
C ILE A 367 -0.39 19.34 21.18
N GLU A 368 0.07 20.23 20.30
CA GLU A 368 -0.74 21.35 19.77
C GLU A 368 -1.98 20.83 19.02
N ALA A 369 -1.83 19.75 18.25
CA ALA A 369 -2.96 19.08 17.61
C ALA A 369 -3.99 18.55 18.62
N ASN A 370 -3.55 18.01 19.78
CA ASN A 370 -4.44 17.53 20.84
C ASN A 370 -5.14 18.65 21.61
N PHE A 371 -4.46 19.78 21.89
CA PHE A 371 -5.05 20.92 22.59
C PHE A 371 -6.14 21.65 21.79
N ASN A 372 -6.12 21.56 20.46
CA ASN A 372 -7.16 22.11 19.58
C ASN A 372 -8.42 21.23 19.47
N ILE A 373 -8.53 20.16 20.26
CA ILE A 373 -9.68 19.23 20.28
C ILE A 373 -10.74 19.61 21.34
N ASN A 374 -10.41 20.49 22.29
CA ASN A 374 -11.32 20.92 23.40
C ASN A 374 -12.12 22.18 23.03
#